data_b74806ff6687508d4ae7e9ed03183a6e
#
_entry.id   b74806ff6687508d4ae7e9ed03183a6e
#
_cell.length_a   1.000
_cell.length_b   1.000
_cell.length_c   1.000
_cell.angle_alpha   90.00
_cell.angle_beta   90.00
_cell.angle_gamma   90.00
#
_symmetry.space_group_name_H-M   'P 1'
#
loop_
_entity.id
_entity.type
_entity.pdbx_description
1 polymer ?
#
loop_
_entity_poly.entity_id
_entity_poly.type
_entity_poly.pdbx_seq_one_letter_code
_entity_poly.pdbx_strand_id
1 'polypeptide(L)'
;MGEVDPAFIQALEHRPKLQTSFAQGIPLIDLSPLINSPEPSQQLVAEIGRACQEWGFFQVINHGVAVKARENIESAARKFFALPKEDKKKVARDEVNPLGYYDTEHTKNVRDWKEVFDFVVRDRSLIPASPDESDDQDQVKELINQWPEFPSDIREVCEEYAAEMQKLADKLLGLIALSLGLERTRFNGFFDDQTTFIRLNHYPPCPAPDLALGVGRHKDAGALTILAQDDVGGLQVKRKTDGEWVLVKPTPDSYIINVGDIIQVWSNDKYESVEHRVKVNSEKERFSIPFFHNPAHYTWVEPLEELVNDQNPAKYKPYNWGKFFSARKRSNFMKLDVENVQIQHFKNHTSLPNTE
;
A
#
# COMPACT_ATOMS: atom_id res chain seq x y z
N MET A 1 -4.91 9.25 32.10
CA MET A 1 -4.73 8.35 30.95
C MET A 1 -5.97 7.49 30.88
N GLY A 2 -6.72 7.54 29.77
CA GLY A 2 -7.86 6.66 29.55
C GLY A 2 -7.38 5.21 29.37
N GLU A 3 -8.12 4.24 29.92
CA GLU A 3 -7.87 2.82 29.63
C GLU A 3 -8.10 2.57 28.13
N VAL A 4 -7.10 1.99 27.47
CA VAL A 4 -7.20 1.50 26.07
C VAL A 4 -7.49 0.01 26.14
N ASP A 5 -8.44 -0.43 25.29
CA ASP A 5 -8.75 -1.85 25.14
C ASP A 5 -7.44 -2.63 24.83
N PRO A 6 -7.14 -3.72 25.58
CA PRO A 6 -5.95 -4.54 25.37
C PRO A 6 -5.73 -5.01 23.92
N ALA A 7 -6.80 -5.12 23.11
CA ALA A 7 -6.71 -5.49 21.71
C ALA A 7 -5.85 -4.55 20.86
N PHE A 8 -5.69 -3.29 21.26
CA PHE A 8 -4.87 -2.28 20.58
C PHE A 8 -3.44 -2.18 21.08
N ILE A 9 -3.11 -2.83 22.21
CA ILE A 9 -1.80 -2.67 22.85
C ILE A 9 -0.73 -3.44 22.09
N GLN A 10 0.24 -2.72 21.58
CA GLN A 10 1.40 -3.30 20.92
C GLN A 10 2.34 -4.00 21.93
N ALA A 11 2.99 -5.09 21.49
CA ALA A 11 4.09 -5.69 22.22
C ALA A 11 5.18 -4.64 22.53
N LEU A 12 5.86 -4.74 23.66
CA LEU A 12 6.77 -3.72 24.18
C LEU A 12 7.80 -3.25 23.14
N GLU A 13 8.40 -4.18 22.40
CA GLU A 13 9.40 -3.94 21.36
C GLU A 13 8.84 -3.24 20.12
N HIS A 14 7.51 -3.21 19.96
CA HIS A 14 6.83 -2.61 18.79
C HIS A 14 6.12 -1.31 19.12
N ARG A 15 6.08 -0.91 20.40
CA ARG A 15 5.46 0.35 20.81
C ARG A 15 6.11 1.55 20.14
N PRO A 16 5.33 2.58 19.80
CA PRO A 16 5.89 3.79 19.24
C PRO A 16 6.73 4.54 20.30
N LYS A 17 7.93 4.96 19.93
CA LYS A 17 8.73 5.86 20.78
C LYS A 17 8.06 7.24 20.80
N LEU A 18 7.98 7.88 21.98
CA LEU A 18 7.39 9.23 22.14
C LEU A 18 8.19 10.28 21.35
N GLN A 19 9.52 10.20 21.40
CA GLN A 19 10.39 11.03 20.59
C GLN A 19 10.77 10.29 19.32
N THR A 20 10.39 10.82 18.18
CA THR A 20 10.79 10.33 16.85
C THR A 20 11.44 11.47 16.09
N SER A 21 12.58 11.19 15.48
CA SER A 21 13.21 12.12 14.54
C SER A 21 12.40 12.17 13.24
N PHE A 22 12.26 13.37 12.67
CA PHE A 22 11.82 13.46 11.29
C PHE A 22 12.86 12.83 10.37
N ALA A 23 12.38 12.13 9.34
CA ALA A 23 13.26 11.59 8.33
C ALA A 23 14.03 12.73 7.65
N GLN A 24 15.31 12.80 7.92
CA GLN A 24 16.20 13.51 7.02
C GLN A 24 16.55 12.51 5.91
N GLY A 25 16.24 12.88 4.65
CA GLY A 25 16.68 12.14 3.49
C GLY A 25 15.69 11.27 2.75
N ILE A 26 14.41 11.16 3.17
CA ILE A 26 13.40 10.60 2.25
C ILE A 26 13.32 11.51 1.03
N PRO A 27 13.59 11.00 -0.20
CA PRO A 27 13.66 11.84 -1.38
C PRO A 27 12.34 12.55 -1.66
N LEU A 28 12.43 13.83 -2.07
CA LEU A 28 11.32 14.60 -2.62
C LEU A 28 11.64 14.85 -4.09
N ILE A 29 10.89 14.23 -4.98
CA ILE A 29 11.17 14.20 -6.42
C ILE A 29 10.16 15.09 -7.15
N ASP A 30 10.67 16.00 -7.98
CA ASP A 30 9.85 16.87 -8.81
C ASP A 30 9.55 16.21 -10.16
N LEU A 31 8.26 15.97 -10.44
CA LEU A 31 7.80 15.41 -11.70
C LEU A 31 7.47 16.46 -12.78
N SER A 32 7.71 17.75 -12.52
CA SER A 32 7.46 18.83 -13.51
C SER A 32 8.14 18.63 -14.87
N PRO A 33 9.32 17.99 -14.98
CA PRO A 33 9.91 17.70 -16.29
C PRO A 33 9.03 16.87 -17.22
N LEU A 34 8.12 16.05 -16.66
CA LEU A 34 7.18 15.23 -17.44
C LEU A 34 5.94 16.00 -17.94
N ILE A 35 5.73 17.22 -17.45
CA ILE A 35 4.64 18.09 -17.93
C ILE A 35 4.95 18.61 -19.32
N ASN A 36 6.21 18.95 -19.58
CA ASN A 36 6.68 19.58 -20.81
C ASN A 36 7.27 18.59 -21.82
N SER A 37 7.59 17.38 -21.39
CA SER A 37 8.14 16.33 -22.24
C SER A 37 7.61 14.97 -21.78
N PRO A 38 6.95 14.19 -22.67
CA PRO A 38 6.50 12.84 -22.33
C PRO A 38 7.66 11.88 -22.09
N GLU A 39 8.86 12.19 -22.63
CA GLU A 39 10.07 11.40 -22.42
C GLU A 39 10.83 11.88 -21.18
N PRO A 40 11.01 11.00 -20.17
CA PRO A 40 11.70 11.38 -18.95
C PRO A 40 13.20 11.58 -19.21
N SER A 41 13.80 12.57 -18.52
CA SER A 41 15.23 12.73 -18.52
C SER A 41 15.94 11.56 -17.83
N GLN A 42 17.15 11.23 -18.26
CA GLN A 42 17.97 10.22 -17.58
C GLN A 42 18.21 10.55 -16.10
N GLN A 43 18.29 11.84 -15.77
CA GLN A 43 18.44 12.30 -14.39
C GLN A 43 17.23 11.91 -13.54
N LEU A 44 15.99 12.16 -14.01
CA LEU A 44 14.77 11.80 -13.28
C LEU A 44 14.66 10.28 -13.10
N VAL A 45 14.95 9.51 -14.14
CA VAL A 45 14.97 8.04 -14.09
C VAL A 45 15.97 7.53 -13.05
N ALA A 46 17.18 8.09 -13.02
CA ALA A 46 18.21 7.73 -12.05
C ALA A 46 17.83 8.13 -10.62
N GLU A 47 17.14 9.26 -10.44
CA GLU A 47 16.66 9.72 -9.13
C GLU A 47 15.59 8.78 -8.57
N ILE A 48 14.61 8.39 -9.39
CA ILE A 48 13.59 7.37 -9.02
C ILE A 48 14.26 6.04 -8.66
N GLY A 49 15.22 5.58 -9.47
CA GLY A 49 15.94 4.32 -9.21
C GLY A 49 16.70 4.35 -7.88
N ARG A 50 17.41 5.43 -7.57
CA ARG A 50 18.09 5.61 -6.27
C ARG A 50 17.09 5.60 -5.11
N ALA A 51 15.98 6.33 -5.24
CA ALA A 51 14.96 6.40 -4.21
C ALA A 51 14.36 5.02 -3.91
N CYS A 52 14.04 4.23 -4.94
CA CYS A 52 13.56 2.84 -4.79
C CYS A 52 14.62 1.95 -4.13
N GLN A 53 15.90 2.09 -4.51
CA GLN A 53 16.97 1.24 -4.02
C GLN A 53 17.36 1.57 -2.57
N GLU A 54 17.51 2.84 -2.23
CA GLU A 54 18.01 3.28 -0.92
C GLU A 54 16.91 3.30 0.14
N TRP A 55 15.71 3.73 -0.24
CA TRP A 55 14.61 3.94 0.68
C TRP A 55 13.42 3.00 0.46
N GLY A 56 13.13 2.59 -0.77
CA GLY A 56 11.86 1.97 -1.15
C GLY A 56 10.65 2.92 -1.00
N PHE A 57 10.91 4.16 -0.58
CA PHE A 57 9.96 5.25 -0.33
C PHE A 57 10.50 6.57 -0.86
N PHE A 58 9.61 7.41 -1.41
CA PHE A 58 9.91 8.79 -1.78
C PHE A 58 8.62 9.61 -1.82
N GLN A 59 8.74 10.92 -1.89
CA GLN A 59 7.62 11.83 -2.13
C GLN A 59 7.72 12.40 -3.53
N VAL A 60 6.58 12.70 -4.15
CA VAL A 60 6.51 13.37 -5.46
C VAL A 60 5.69 14.65 -5.37
N ILE A 61 6.18 15.68 -6.05
CA ILE A 61 5.49 16.96 -6.26
C ILE A 61 5.35 17.23 -7.76
N ASN A 62 4.50 18.20 -8.13
CA ASN A 62 4.21 18.54 -9.53
C ASN A 62 3.79 17.32 -10.36
N HIS A 63 3.06 16.41 -9.73
CA HIS A 63 2.67 15.09 -10.25
C HIS A 63 1.58 15.15 -11.32
N GLY A 64 0.90 16.29 -11.44
CA GLY A 64 -0.16 16.53 -12.45
C GLY A 64 -1.56 16.12 -12.02
N VAL A 65 -1.74 15.58 -10.80
CA VAL A 65 -3.07 15.34 -10.22
C VAL A 65 -3.68 16.69 -9.83
N ALA A 66 -4.91 16.95 -10.23
CA ALA A 66 -5.59 18.20 -9.91
C ALA A 66 -5.80 18.33 -8.39
N VAL A 67 -5.40 19.46 -7.81
CA VAL A 67 -5.62 19.79 -6.38
C VAL A 67 -7.08 19.56 -6.00
N LYS A 68 -8.02 19.96 -6.87
CA LYS A 68 -9.46 19.81 -6.64
C LYS A 68 -9.90 18.35 -6.47
N ALA A 69 -9.33 17.41 -7.24
CA ALA A 69 -9.65 15.99 -7.10
C ALA A 69 -9.26 15.47 -5.70
N ARG A 70 -8.08 15.90 -5.20
CA ARG A 70 -7.61 15.56 -3.85
C ARG A 70 -8.50 16.18 -2.77
N GLU A 71 -8.81 17.48 -2.86
CA GLU A 71 -9.69 18.18 -1.92
C GLU A 71 -11.08 17.55 -1.86
N ASN A 72 -11.64 17.16 -3.01
CA ASN A 72 -12.97 16.55 -3.09
C ASN A 72 -13.00 15.21 -2.35
N ILE A 73 -12.03 14.30 -2.60
CA ILE A 73 -12.03 13.00 -1.94
C ILE A 73 -11.72 13.12 -0.43
N GLU A 74 -10.86 14.04 -0.01
CA GLU A 74 -10.60 14.32 1.40
C GLU A 74 -11.88 14.84 2.08
N SER A 75 -12.63 15.74 1.43
CA SER A 75 -13.91 16.24 1.94
C SER A 75 -14.96 15.12 2.01
N ALA A 76 -15.07 14.29 0.99
CA ALA A 76 -16.00 13.15 0.97
C ALA A 76 -15.67 12.13 2.06
N ALA A 77 -14.39 11.81 2.27
CA ALA A 77 -13.93 10.94 3.34
C ALA A 77 -14.33 11.49 4.73
N ARG A 78 -14.06 12.78 5.00
CA ARG A 78 -14.45 13.43 6.26
C ARG A 78 -15.95 13.38 6.50
N LYS A 79 -16.77 13.68 5.48
CA LYS A 79 -18.24 13.61 5.56
C LYS A 79 -18.71 12.18 5.87
N PHE A 80 -18.14 11.17 5.20
CA PHE A 80 -18.49 9.77 5.41
C PHE A 80 -18.14 9.30 6.83
N PHE A 81 -16.90 9.52 7.29
CA PHE A 81 -16.50 9.07 8.62
C PHE A 81 -17.17 9.82 9.77
N ALA A 82 -17.66 11.04 9.53
CA ALA A 82 -18.49 11.79 10.48
C ALA A 82 -19.91 11.23 10.67
N LEU A 83 -20.35 10.30 9.80
CA LEU A 83 -21.66 9.66 9.94
C LEU A 83 -21.76 8.83 11.23
N PRO A 84 -22.97 8.66 11.78
CA PRO A 84 -23.22 7.69 12.83
C PRO A 84 -22.73 6.29 12.44
N LYS A 85 -22.22 5.56 13.41
CA LYS A 85 -21.68 4.20 13.18
C LYS A 85 -22.68 3.28 12.46
N GLU A 86 -23.95 3.41 12.79
CA GLU A 86 -25.02 2.60 12.20
C GLU A 86 -25.20 2.87 10.69
N ASP A 87 -24.98 4.11 10.24
CA ASP A 87 -25.05 4.44 8.83
C ASP A 87 -23.81 3.92 8.07
N LYS A 88 -22.63 4.03 8.65
CA LYS A 88 -21.40 3.43 8.08
C LYS A 88 -21.50 1.92 7.95
N LYS A 89 -22.11 1.25 8.91
CA LYS A 89 -22.31 -0.21 8.89
C LYS A 89 -23.24 -0.72 7.78
N LYS A 90 -24.10 0.11 7.20
CA LYS A 90 -24.94 -0.29 6.05
C LYS A 90 -24.13 -0.72 4.84
N VAL A 91 -22.88 -0.25 4.74
CA VAL A 91 -21.92 -0.61 3.70
C VAL A 91 -20.70 -1.34 4.29
N ALA A 92 -20.90 -2.09 5.38
CA ALA A 92 -19.82 -2.83 6.00
C ALA A 92 -19.37 -4.00 5.14
N ARG A 93 -18.05 -4.19 5.07
CA ARG A 93 -17.47 -5.39 4.45
C ARG A 93 -17.74 -6.64 5.30
N ASP A 94 -17.81 -7.78 4.64
CA ASP A 94 -17.94 -9.10 5.26
C ASP A 94 -16.97 -10.11 4.61
N GLU A 95 -17.08 -11.38 4.96
CA GLU A 95 -16.22 -12.44 4.41
C GLU A 95 -16.48 -12.72 2.93
N VAL A 96 -17.70 -12.43 2.43
CA VAL A 96 -18.09 -12.62 1.03
C VAL A 96 -17.62 -11.44 0.19
N ASN A 97 -17.90 -10.22 0.67
CA ASN A 97 -17.48 -8.99 0.00
C ASN A 97 -16.50 -8.19 0.90
N PRO A 98 -15.18 -8.27 0.64
CA PRO A 98 -14.16 -7.63 1.47
C PRO A 98 -13.99 -6.12 1.18
N LEU A 99 -14.98 -5.46 0.56
CA LEU A 99 -15.00 -4.04 0.27
C LEU A 99 -16.01 -3.30 1.14
N GLY A 100 -15.83 -2.01 1.32
CA GLY A 100 -16.69 -1.16 2.13
C GLY A 100 -16.09 -0.78 3.48
N TYR A 101 -16.96 -0.46 4.45
CA TYR A 101 -16.57 0.03 5.77
C TYR A 101 -16.10 -1.08 6.71
N TYR A 102 -15.06 -0.79 7.51
CA TYR A 102 -14.58 -1.68 8.56
C TYR A 102 -13.84 -0.92 9.66
N ASP A 103 -14.00 -1.34 10.92
CA ASP A 103 -13.42 -0.69 12.09
C ASP A 103 -12.70 -1.66 13.05
N THR A 104 -12.48 -2.91 12.63
CA THR A 104 -11.82 -3.93 13.47
C THR A 104 -10.67 -4.63 12.76
N GLU A 105 -9.92 -3.90 11.93
CA GLU A 105 -8.79 -4.45 11.20
C GLU A 105 -7.61 -4.76 12.13
N HIS A 106 -6.88 -5.83 11.81
CA HIS A 106 -5.70 -6.28 12.55
C HIS A 106 -4.46 -6.25 11.64
N THR A 107 -3.37 -5.75 12.19
CA THR A 107 -2.04 -5.92 11.61
C THR A 107 -1.20 -6.77 12.55
N LYS A 108 -0.70 -7.91 12.06
CA LYS A 108 0.06 -8.88 12.88
C LYS A 108 -0.65 -9.24 14.19
N ASN A 109 -1.94 -9.53 14.10
CA ASN A 109 -2.81 -9.93 15.21
C ASN A 109 -3.04 -8.87 16.32
N VAL A 110 -2.65 -7.62 16.10
CA VAL A 110 -2.97 -6.49 16.97
C VAL A 110 -3.94 -5.58 16.23
N ARG A 111 -4.99 -5.12 16.90
CA ARG A 111 -6.01 -4.25 16.30
C ARG A 111 -5.41 -2.88 16.01
N ASP A 112 -5.68 -2.37 14.81
CA ASP A 112 -5.28 -1.04 14.37
C ASP A 112 -6.27 0.01 14.90
N TRP A 113 -5.73 1.16 15.36
CA TRP A 113 -6.54 2.29 15.83
C TRP A 113 -7.02 3.14 14.65
N LYS A 114 -7.99 2.59 13.91
CA LYS A 114 -8.56 3.24 12.71
C LYS A 114 -9.92 2.65 12.33
N GLU A 115 -10.59 3.35 11.45
CA GLU A 115 -11.67 2.84 10.63
C GLU A 115 -11.35 3.09 9.15
N VAL A 116 -11.89 2.26 8.26
CA VAL A 116 -11.55 2.29 6.83
C VAL A 116 -12.80 2.16 5.97
N PHE A 117 -12.68 2.64 4.72
CA PHE A 117 -13.63 2.35 3.64
C PHE A 117 -12.83 1.98 2.38
N ASP A 118 -13.05 0.76 1.87
CA ASP A 118 -12.35 0.21 0.71
C ASP A 118 -13.24 0.15 -0.52
N PHE A 119 -12.69 0.54 -1.67
CA PHE A 119 -13.35 0.34 -2.97
C PHE A 119 -12.33 0.01 -4.07
N VAL A 120 -12.72 -0.83 -5.04
CA VAL A 120 -11.90 -1.14 -6.21
C VAL A 120 -12.09 -0.08 -7.29
N VAL A 121 -11.02 0.20 -8.03
CA VAL A 121 -11.02 1.24 -9.09
C VAL A 121 -11.73 0.79 -10.37
N ARG A 122 -11.95 -0.50 -10.56
CA ARG A 122 -12.73 -1.07 -11.64
C ARG A 122 -13.93 -1.82 -11.08
N ASP A 123 -15.12 -1.52 -11.58
CA ASP A 123 -16.41 -2.12 -11.13
C ASP A 123 -16.51 -3.59 -11.48
N ARG A 124 -15.61 -4.34 -11.84
CA ARG A 124 -15.56 -5.80 -12.02
C ARG A 124 -14.14 -6.29 -11.79
N SER A 125 -13.64 -6.05 -10.59
CA SER A 125 -12.38 -6.65 -10.18
C SER A 125 -12.62 -8.10 -9.79
N LEU A 126 -11.84 -9.02 -10.35
CA LEU A 126 -11.95 -10.45 -10.10
C LEU A 126 -10.84 -10.90 -9.15
N ILE A 127 -11.18 -11.79 -8.22
CA ILE A 127 -10.21 -12.50 -7.38
C ILE A 127 -10.54 -14.00 -7.34
N PRO A 128 -9.57 -14.88 -7.04
CA PRO A 128 -9.86 -16.28 -6.82
C PRO A 128 -10.91 -16.49 -5.72
N ALA A 129 -11.82 -17.41 -5.92
CA ALA A 129 -12.83 -17.77 -4.94
C ALA A 129 -12.21 -18.42 -3.68
N SER A 130 -11.12 -19.18 -3.85
CA SER A 130 -10.34 -19.78 -2.78
C SER A 130 -8.90 -19.27 -2.77
N PRO A 131 -8.31 -18.96 -1.60
CA PRO A 131 -6.88 -18.66 -1.48
C PRO A 131 -6.00 -19.92 -1.49
N ASP A 132 -6.59 -21.12 -1.53
CA ASP A 132 -5.87 -22.39 -1.41
C ASP A 132 -5.12 -22.71 -2.70
N GLU A 133 -3.80 -22.91 -2.64
CA GLU A 133 -2.97 -23.22 -3.80
C GLU A 133 -3.29 -24.60 -4.39
N SER A 134 -3.82 -25.51 -3.58
CA SER A 134 -4.21 -26.86 -3.99
C SER A 134 -5.55 -26.93 -4.71
N ASP A 135 -6.33 -25.85 -4.69
CA ASP A 135 -7.62 -25.79 -5.38
C ASP A 135 -7.39 -25.40 -6.85
N ASP A 136 -7.36 -26.43 -7.71
CA ASP A 136 -7.20 -26.29 -9.18
C ASP A 136 -8.43 -25.71 -9.89
N GLN A 137 -9.48 -25.35 -9.13
CA GLN A 137 -10.64 -24.74 -9.72
C GLN A 137 -10.36 -23.23 -9.92
N ASP A 138 -10.25 -22.83 -11.19
CA ASP A 138 -10.16 -21.42 -11.64
C ASP A 138 -11.43 -20.60 -11.34
N GLN A 139 -12.10 -20.93 -10.24
CA GLN A 139 -13.28 -20.19 -9.81
C GLN A 139 -12.87 -18.82 -9.30
N VAL A 140 -13.45 -17.80 -9.93
CA VAL A 140 -13.29 -16.41 -9.53
C VAL A 140 -14.58 -15.87 -8.91
N LYS A 141 -14.42 -14.92 -8.00
CA LYS A 141 -15.53 -14.12 -7.50
C LYS A 141 -15.30 -12.65 -7.84
N GLU A 142 -16.39 -11.95 -8.06
CA GLU A 142 -16.42 -10.54 -8.36
C GLU A 142 -16.34 -9.72 -7.07
N LEU A 143 -15.51 -8.69 -7.06
CA LEU A 143 -15.49 -7.68 -6.01
C LEU A 143 -16.43 -6.55 -6.42
N ILE A 144 -17.42 -6.26 -5.58
CA ILE A 144 -18.47 -5.27 -5.85
C ILE A 144 -18.33 -4.12 -4.87
N ASN A 145 -18.23 -2.88 -5.38
CA ASN A 145 -18.20 -1.69 -4.54
C ASN A 145 -19.54 -1.50 -3.80
N GLN A 146 -19.47 -1.22 -2.50
CA GLN A 146 -20.61 -0.89 -1.66
C GLN A 146 -20.61 0.62 -1.41
N TRP A 147 -21.47 1.36 -2.13
CA TRP A 147 -21.51 2.79 -1.99
C TRP A 147 -22.53 3.23 -0.93
N PRO A 148 -22.15 4.12 0.02
CA PRO A 148 -23.09 4.69 0.97
C PRO A 148 -24.05 5.67 0.27
N GLU A 149 -25.24 5.82 0.82
CA GLU A 149 -26.22 6.81 0.35
C GLU A 149 -25.76 8.25 0.60
N PHE A 150 -24.93 8.46 1.61
CA PHE A 150 -24.39 9.76 1.98
C PHE A 150 -22.89 9.66 2.32
N PRO A 151 -22.05 10.62 1.88
CA PRO A 151 -22.38 11.75 0.98
C PRO A 151 -22.86 11.27 -0.39
N SER A 152 -23.85 11.92 -0.98
CA SER A 152 -24.48 11.47 -2.23
C SER A 152 -23.56 11.53 -3.45
N ASP A 153 -22.48 12.30 -3.37
CA ASP A 153 -21.45 12.50 -4.39
C ASP A 153 -20.21 11.60 -4.19
N ILE A 154 -20.16 10.78 -3.13
CA ILE A 154 -18.96 10.02 -2.76
C ILE A 154 -18.49 9.08 -3.88
N ARG A 155 -19.42 8.43 -4.57
CA ARG A 155 -19.10 7.53 -5.68
C ARG A 155 -18.39 8.28 -6.81
N GLU A 156 -18.99 9.36 -7.29
CA GLU A 156 -18.44 10.16 -8.38
C GLU A 156 -17.05 10.72 -8.03
N VAL A 157 -16.92 11.27 -6.83
CA VAL A 157 -15.64 11.81 -6.32
C VAL A 157 -14.57 10.72 -6.22
N CYS A 158 -14.92 9.51 -5.75
CA CYS A 158 -14.00 8.39 -5.66
C CYS A 158 -13.56 7.87 -7.04
N GLU A 159 -14.49 7.79 -8.01
CA GLU A 159 -14.20 7.35 -9.39
C GLU A 159 -13.31 8.38 -10.12
N GLU A 160 -13.57 9.67 -9.96
CA GLU A 160 -12.70 10.74 -10.49
C GLU A 160 -11.28 10.67 -9.92
N TYR A 161 -11.17 10.54 -8.59
CA TYR A 161 -9.88 10.43 -7.94
C TYR A 161 -9.13 9.16 -8.35
N ALA A 162 -9.83 8.03 -8.49
CA ALA A 162 -9.25 6.78 -8.95
C ALA A 162 -8.65 6.92 -10.37
N ALA A 163 -9.32 7.63 -11.27
CA ALA A 163 -8.82 7.89 -12.62
C ALA A 163 -7.53 8.73 -12.61
N GLU A 164 -7.42 9.73 -11.73
CA GLU A 164 -6.21 10.53 -11.59
C GLU A 164 -5.06 9.71 -10.99
N MET A 165 -5.33 8.88 -9.97
CA MET A 165 -4.34 8.00 -9.38
C MET A 165 -3.82 6.96 -10.37
N GLN A 166 -4.68 6.41 -11.23
CA GLN A 166 -4.27 5.50 -12.28
C GLN A 166 -3.26 6.13 -13.24
N LYS A 167 -3.53 7.35 -13.70
CA LYS A 167 -2.59 8.09 -14.57
C LYS A 167 -1.22 8.31 -13.90
N LEU A 168 -1.24 8.63 -12.61
CA LEU A 168 0.00 8.81 -11.85
C LEU A 168 0.73 7.48 -11.65
N ALA A 169 0.00 6.38 -11.36
CA ALA A 169 0.59 5.05 -11.20
C ALA A 169 1.27 4.55 -12.47
N ASP A 170 0.61 4.70 -13.63
CA ASP A 170 1.16 4.31 -14.94
C ASP A 170 2.46 5.09 -15.23
N LYS A 171 2.46 6.39 -14.94
CA LYS A 171 3.64 7.25 -15.08
C LYS A 171 4.80 6.77 -14.18
N LEU A 172 4.53 6.49 -12.91
CA LEU A 172 5.53 6.05 -11.95
C LEU A 172 6.06 4.65 -12.26
N LEU A 173 5.19 3.71 -12.64
CA LEU A 173 5.63 2.37 -13.06
C LEU A 173 6.52 2.43 -14.29
N GLY A 174 6.21 3.29 -15.27
CA GLY A 174 7.07 3.52 -16.43
C GLY A 174 8.46 4.04 -16.05
N LEU A 175 8.55 4.97 -15.07
CA LEU A 175 9.83 5.47 -14.56
C LEU A 175 10.60 4.38 -13.81
N ILE A 176 9.91 3.56 -13.02
CA ILE A 176 10.50 2.42 -12.30
C ILE A 176 11.03 1.39 -13.31
N ALA A 177 10.29 1.06 -14.37
CA ALA A 177 10.76 0.15 -15.41
C ALA A 177 12.06 0.67 -16.05
N LEU A 178 12.07 1.92 -16.50
CA LEU A 178 13.26 2.56 -17.07
C LEU A 178 14.45 2.56 -16.11
N SER A 179 14.22 2.79 -14.82
CA SER A 179 15.30 2.78 -13.80
C SER A 179 15.88 1.39 -13.54
N LEU A 180 15.15 0.35 -13.88
CA LEU A 180 15.61 -1.04 -13.89
C LEU A 180 16.37 -1.41 -15.18
N GLY A 181 16.35 -0.53 -16.20
CA GLY A 181 16.91 -0.80 -17.53
C GLY A 181 15.94 -1.52 -18.46
N LEU A 182 14.64 -1.51 -18.13
CA LEU A 182 13.58 -2.17 -18.89
C LEU A 182 12.87 -1.17 -19.81
N GLU A 183 12.10 -1.69 -20.78
CA GLU A 183 11.19 -0.87 -21.57
C GLU A 183 10.14 -0.20 -20.67
N ARG A 184 9.80 1.06 -20.97
CA ARG A 184 8.85 1.86 -20.18
C ARG A 184 7.51 1.17 -19.95
N THR A 185 7.06 0.37 -20.90
CA THR A 185 5.77 -0.32 -20.90
C THR A 185 5.83 -1.73 -20.35
N ARG A 186 7.00 -2.17 -19.84
CA ARG A 186 7.25 -3.56 -19.45
C ARG A 186 6.24 -4.12 -18.45
N PHE A 187 5.69 -3.28 -17.59
CA PHE A 187 4.73 -3.70 -16.58
C PHE A 187 3.27 -3.65 -17.04
N ASN A 188 2.94 -2.92 -18.13
CA ASN A 188 1.55 -2.58 -18.48
C ASN A 188 0.63 -3.79 -18.57
N GLY A 189 1.04 -4.86 -19.26
CA GLY A 189 0.20 -6.05 -19.42
C GLY A 189 -0.16 -6.78 -18.13
N PHE A 190 0.55 -6.55 -17.04
CA PHE A 190 0.19 -7.13 -15.74
C PHE A 190 -1.05 -6.47 -15.12
N PHE A 191 -1.43 -5.28 -15.59
CA PHE A 191 -2.50 -4.46 -14.99
C PHE A 191 -3.77 -4.37 -15.86
N ASP A 192 -3.88 -5.14 -16.94
CA ASP A 192 -5.06 -5.09 -17.83
C ASP A 192 -6.37 -5.40 -17.08
N ASP A 193 -6.37 -6.42 -16.21
CA ASP A 193 -7.49 -6.78 -15.30
C ASP A 193 -7.09 -6.61 -13.83
N GLN A 194 -6.60 -5.43 -13.51
CA GLN A 194 -6.02 -5.10 -12.20
C GLN A 194 -6.97 -5.32 -11.02
N THR A 195 -6.39 -5.68 -9.87
CA THR A 195 -7.08 -5.78 -8.57
C THR A 195 -6.79 -4.58 -7.67
N THR A 196 -6.56 -3.43 -8.30
CA THR A 196 -6.25 -2.16 -7.64
C THR A 196 -7.44 -1.66 -6.82
N PHE A 197 -7.16 -1.18 -5.62
CA PHE A 197 -8.17 -0.59 -4.76
C PHE A 197 -7.65 0.66 -4.05
N ILE A 198 -8.59 1.49 -3.63
CA ILE A 198 -8.33 2.68 -2.81
C ILE A 198 -8.95 2.45 -1.44
N ARG A 199 -8.26 2.92 -0.43
CA ARG A 199 -8.71 2.89 0.95
C ARG A 199 -8.79 4.31 1.50
N LEU A 200 -9.94 4.69 2.02
CA LEU A 200 -10.06 5.86 2.88
C LEU A 200 -9.76 5.41 4.31
N ASN A 201 -8.78 6.03 4.98
CA ASN A 201 -8.48 5.77 6.38
C ASN A 201 -8.85 6.98 7.22
N HIS A 202 -9.50 6.74 8.35
CA HIS A 202 -9.69 7.68 9.44
C HIS A 202 -9.08 7.14 10.73
N TYR A 203 -8.25 7.95 11.37
CA TYR A 203 -7.59 7.64 12.64
C TYR A 203 -8.08 8.64 13.68
N PRO A 204 -9.04 8.28 14.55
CA PRO A 204 -9.52 9.17 15.60
C PRO A 204 -8.42 9.44 16.64
N PRO A 205 -8.51 10.53 17.45
CA PRO A 205 -7.62 10.74 18.56
C PRO A 205 -7.54 9.53 19.48
N CYS A 206 -6.31 9.14 19.87
CA CYS A 206 -6.05 7.96 20.69
C CYS A 206 -5.67 8.38 22.11
N PRO A 207 -6.34 7.90 23.15
CA PRO A 207 -6.04 8.27 24.55
C PRO A 207 -4.69 7.75 25.04
N ALA A 208 -4.10 6.73 24.37
CA ALA A 208 -2.80 6.15 24.71
C ALA A 208 -1.93 5.92 23.48
N PRO A 209 -1.44 7.01 22.81
CA PRO A 209 -0.69 6.92 21.56
C PRO A 209 0.71 6.30 21.72
N ASP A 210 1.17 6.07 22.93
CA ASP A 210 2.38 5.34 23.27
C ASP A 210 2.21 3.82 23.31
N LEU A 211 0.95 3.33 23.36
CA LEU A 211 0.62 1.91 23.42
C LEU A 211 0.05 1.36 22.10
N ALA A 212 -0.62 2.21 21.33
CA ALA A 212 -1.36 1.82 20.13
C ALA A 212 -0.73 2.38 18.85
N LEU A 213 -1.01 1.72 17.73
CA LEU A 213 -0.67 2.19 16.38
C LEU A 213 -1.95 2.33 15.54
N GLY A 214 -1.97 3.32 14.65
CA GLY A 214 -3.01 3.47 13.63
C GLY A 214 -2.97 2.34 12.61
N VAL A 215 -1.76 1.94 12.21
CA VAL A 215 -1.47 0.71 11.48
C VAL A 215 -0.20 0.10 12.05
N GLY A 216 -0.26 -1.17 12.39
CA GLY A 216 0.91 -1.94 12.83
C GLY A 216 2.00 -2.02 11.75
N ARG A 217 3.20 -2.45 12.12
CA ARG A 217 4.32 -2.60 11.17
C ARG A 217 4.00 -3.63 10.10
N HIS A 218 4.15 -3.26 8.84
CA HIS A 218 3.87 -4.12 7.68
C HIS A 218 4.66 -3.68 6.45
N LYS A 219 4.64 -4.51 5.42
CA LYS A 219 5.03 -4.20 4.04
C LYS A 219 3.79 -4.27 3.16
N ASP A 220 3.75 -3.48 2.11
CA ASP A 220 2.67 -3.55 1.13
C ASP A 220 2.86 -4.73 0.20
N ALA A 221 1.81 -5.53 0.05
CA ALA A 221 1.85 -6.75 -0.74
C ALA A 221 1.83 -6.51 -2.25
N GLY A 222 1.28 -5.36 -2.70
CA GLY A 222 1.08 -5.00 -4.11
C GLY A 222 2.35 -4.58 -4.83
N ALA A 223 2.18 -3.97 -6.00
CA ALA A 223 3.31 -3.47 -6.78
C ALA A 223 3.74 -2.07 -6.33
N LEU A 224 2.81 -1.14 -6.24
CA LEU A 224 3.08 0.26 -5.92
C LEU A 224 1.97 0.82 -5.02
N THR A 225 2.34 1.64 -4.04
CA THR A 225 1.39 2.42 -3.24
C THR A 225 1.60 3.89 -3.49
N ILE A 226 0.50 4.62 -3.74
CA ILE A 226 0.46 6.08 -3.84
C ILE A 226 -0.40 6.59 -2.70
N LEU A 227 0.20 7.29 -1.75
CA LEU A 227 -0.47 7.71 -0.52
C LEU A 227 -0.64 9.22 -0.45
N ALA A 228 -1.90 9.68 -0.41
CA ALA A 228 -2.23 11.00 0.10
C ALA A 228 -2.34 10.96 1.63
N GLN A 229 -1.81 11.95 2.33
CA GLN A 229 -2.03 12.16 3.76
C GLN A 229 -2.30 13.62 4.05
N ASP A 230 -2.97 13.88 5.17
CA ASP A 230 -3.18 15.23 5.70
C ASP A 230 -1.89 15.79 6.35
N ASP A 231 -2.00 16.99 6.94
CA ASP A 231 -0.89 17.70 7.61
C ASP A 231 -0.57 17.16 9.03
N VAL A 232 -1.39 16.25 9.56
CA VAL A 232 -1.19 15.66 10.90
C VAL A 232 0.01 14.71 10.89
N GLY A 233 0.26 14.02 9.77
CA GLY A 233 1.36 13.09 9.64
C GLY A 233 1.13 11.78 10.38
N GLY A 234 2.21 11.13 10.86
CA GLY A 234 2.14 9.87 11.62
C GLY A 234 2.71 8.66 10.88
N LEU A 235 2.89 8.72 9.55
CA LEU A 235 3.57 7.66 8.82
C LEU A 235 5.04 7.56 9.26
N GLN A 236 5.46 6.37 9.65
CA GLN A 236 6.85 6.03 9.95
C GLN A 236 7.35 4.95 9.00
N VAL A 237 8.55 5.15 8.48
CA VAL A 237 9.26 4.19 7.61
C VAL A 237 10.48 3.68 8.38
N LYS A 238 10.75 2.40 8.27
CA LYS A 238 11.95 1.78 8.87
C LYS A 238 13.14 2.03 7.94
N ARG A 239 14.09 2.83 8.41
CA ARG A 239 15.29 3.16 7.61
C ARG A 239 16.16 1.93 7.42
N LYS A 240 16.55 1.65 6.16
CA LYS A 240 17.30 0.43 5.80
C LYS A 240 18.71 0.37 6.41
N THR A 241 19.34 1.52 6.64
CA THR A 241 20.74 1.60 7.08
C THR A 241 20.95 1.20 8.54
N ASP A 242 19.99 1.47 9.42
CA ASP A 242 20.12 1.27 10.87
C ASP A 242 18.87 0.66 11.53
N GLY A 243 17.80 0.44 10.77
CA GLY A 243 16.55 -0.12 11.28
C GLY A 243 15.70 0.84 12.14
N GLU A 244 16.09 2.12 12.26
CA GLU A 244 15.34 3.09 13.05
C GLU A 244 14.05 3.53 12.33
N TRP A 245 13.02 3.77 13.14
CA TRP A 245 11.76 4.31 12.66
C TRP A 245 11.83 5.81 12.48
N VAL A 246 11.69 6.29 11.26
CA VAL A 246 11.72 7.71 10.91
C VAL A 246 10.35 8.21 10.48
N LEU A 247 9.95 9.38 10.95
CA LEU A 247 8.67 9.99 10.61
C LEU A 247 8.75 10.68 9.26
N VAL A 248 7.81 10.39 8.37
CA VAL A 248 7.67 11.08 7.09
C VAL A 248 7.02 12.43 7.33
N LYS A 249 7.74 13.51 7.02
CA LYS A 249 7.19 14.87 7.15
C LYS A 249 6.12 15.08 6.08
N PRO A 250 4.90 15.52 6.45
CA PRO A 250 3.92 15.96 5.46
C PRO A 250 4.46 17.11 4.61
N THR A 251 4.40 16.96 3.31
CA THR A 251 4.76 17.99 2.35
C THR A 251 3.48 18.43 1.63
N PRO A 252 3.14 19.72 1.61
CA PRO A 252 1.96 20.19 0.91
C PRO A 252 1.94 19.73 -0.55
N ASP A 253 0.78 19.35 -1.03
CA ASP A 253 0.56 18.90 -2.41
C ASP A 253 1.57 17.84 -2.89
N SER A 254 1.92 16.90 -2.02
CA SER A 254 2.74 15.75 -2.39
C SER A 254 1.97 14.45 -2.23
N TYR A 255 2.43 13.43 -2.96
CA TYR A 255 2.09 12.04 -2.69
C TYR A 255 3.32 11.30 -2.18
N ILE A 256 3.12 10.38 -1.25
CA ILE A 256 4.15 9.45 -0.79
C ILE A 256 4.02 8.20 -1.63
N ILE A 257 5.14 7.74 -2.17
CA ILE A 257 5.23 6.58 -3.04
C ILE A 257 6.06 5.52 -2.35
N ASN A 258 5.61 4.27 -2.37
CA ASN A 258 6.45 3.15 -1.97
C ASN A 258 6.29 1.96 -2.90
N VAL A 259 7.40 1.27 -3.14
CA VAL A 259 7.41 -0.02 -3.84
C VAL A 259 6.96 -1.12 -2.88
N GLY A 260 6.11 -2.00 -3.38
CA GLY A 260 5.60 -3.14 -2.63
C GLY A 260 6.35 -4.45 -2.91
N ASP A 261 5.85 -5.52 -2.32
CA ASP A 261 6.45 -6.85 -2.38
C ASP A 261 6.57 -7.37 -3.82
N ILE A 262 5.63 -7.04 -4.71
CA ILE A 262 5.68 -7.44 -6.13
C ILE A 262 6.88 -6.82 -6.84
N ILE A 263 7.11 -5.51 -6.70
CA ILE A 263 8.29 -4.84 -7.30
C ILE A 263 9.58 -5.41 -6.71
N GLN A 264 9.61 -5.78 -5.43
CA GLN A 264 10.75 -6.46 -4.84
C GLN A 264 11.04 -7.78 -5.55
N VAL A 265 10.02 -8.60 -5.78
CA VAL A 265 10.17 -9.89 -6.48
C VAL A 265 10.54 -9.69 -7.94
N TRP A 266 9.79 -8.86 -8.68
CA TRP A 266 10.07 -8.57 -10.10
C TRP A 266 11.49 -8.05 -10.32
N SER A 267 11.98 -7.19 -9.42
CA SER A 267 13.34 -6.63 -9.50
C SER A 267 14.44 -7.55 -8.95
N ASN A 268 14.10 -8.77 -8.55
CA ASN A 268 15.02 -9.75 -7.95
C ASN A 268 15.81 -9.16 -6.76
N ASP A 269 15.11 -8.47 -5.83
CA ASP A 269 15.66 -7.72 -4.67
C ASP A 269 16.50 -6.48 -5.01
N LYS A 270 16.48 -5.96 -6.26
CA LYS A 270 17.14 -4.69 -6.55
C LYS A 270 16.43 -3.52 -5.85
N TYR A 271 15.10 -3.57 -5.76
CA TYR A 271 14.26 -2.66 -5.00
C TYR A 271 13.53 -3.45 -3.91
N GLU A 272 13.65 -3.03 -2.68
CA GLU A 272 13.04 -3.70 -1.54
C GLU A 272 11.78 -2.98 -1.06
N SER A 273 10.74 -3.75 -0.83
CA SER A 273 9.58 -3.33 -0.02
C SER A 273 10.01 -3.11 1.43
N VAL A 274 9.68 -1.97 2.01
CA VAL A 274 10.19 -1.54 3.31
C VAL A 274 9.08 -1.52 4.36
N GLU A 275 9.40 -2.00 5.57
CA GLU A 275 8.47 -1.95 6.69
C GLU A 275 8.10 -0.50 7.02
N HIS A 276 6.80 -0.27 7.20
CA HIS A 276 6.26 1.00 7.64
C HIS A 276 5.09 0.79 8.61
N ARG A 277 4.71 1.85 9.33
CA ARG A 277 3.64 1.85 10.32
C ARG A 277 3.06 3.24 10.48
N VAL A 278 1.91 3.36 11.15
CA VAL A 278 1.27 4.65 11.41
C VAL A 278 1.14 4.87 12.90
N LYS A 279 1.71 5.99 13.39
CA LYS A 279 1.47 6.50 14.74
C LYS A 279 0.13 7.22 14.79
N VAL A 280 -0.50 7.16 15.94
CA VAL A 280 -1.64 8.00 16.30
C VAL A 280 -1.22 9.07 17.30
N ASN A 281 -2.07 10.05 17.53
CA ASN A 281 -1.88 11.10 18.54
C ASN A 281 -3.16 11.29 19.36
N SER A 282 -3.08 12.03 20.47
CA SER A 282 -4.19 12.21 21.40
C SER A 282 -5.07 13.43 21.11
N GLU A 283 -4.67 14.30 20.19
CA GLU A 283 -5.28 15.62 20.00
C GLU A 283 -6.08 15.76 18.71
N LYS A 284 -5.55 15.19 17.62
CA LYS A 284 -6.07 15.39 16.27
C LYS A 284 -6.45 14.07 15.61
N GLU A 285 -7.55 14.06 14.92
CA GLU A 285 -7.86 13.03 13.94
C GLU A 285 -6.94 13.15 12.72
N ARG A 286 -6.64 12.02 12.07
CA ARG A 286 -5.83 11.95 10.86
C ARG A 286 -6.59 11.25 9.75
N PHE A 287 -6.40 11.71 8.52
CA PHE A 287 -6.90 11.06 7.31
C PHE A 287 -5.75 10.69 6.37
N SER A 288 -5.89 9.56 5.70
CA SER A 288 -4.99 9.18 4.61
C SER A 288 -5.71 8.32 3.58
N ILE A 289 -5.24 8.41 2.33
CA ILE A 289 -5.90 7.78 1.19
C ILE A 289 -4.84 7.07 0.35
N PRO A 290 -4.49 5.81 0.69
CA PRO A 290 -3.63 4.99 -0.16
C PRO A 290 -4.40 4.42 -1.35
N PHE A 291 -3.77 4.51 -2.52
CA PHE A 291 -4.10 3.80 -3.74
C PHE A 291 -3.10 2.63 -3.85
N PHE A 292 -3.60 1.40 -3.74
CA PHE A 292 -2.81 0.20 -3.84
C PHE A 292 -2.88 -0.36 -5.25
N HIS A 293 -1.82 -0.14 -6.03
CA HIS A 293 -1.75 -0.58 -7.42
C HIS A 293 -1.31 -2.04 -7.51
N ASN A 294 -2.24 -2.88 -7.91
CA ASN A 294 -2.12 -4.32 -7.90
C ASN A 294 -2.37 -4.91 -9.29
N PRO A 295 -1.63 -5.94 -9.72
CA PRO A 295 -1.85 -6.56 -11.02
C PRO A 295 -3.15 -7.38 -11.08
N ALA A 296 -3.40 -7.97 -12.24
CA ALA A 296 -4.50 -8.90 -12.45
C ALA A 296 -4.39 -10.13 -11.53
N HIS A 297 -5.52 -10.67 -11.09
CA HIS A 297 -5.56 -11.82 -10.16
C HIS A 297 -4.84 -13.07 -10.68
N TYR A 298 -4.79 -13.26 -12.00
CA TYR A 298 -4.12 -14.38 -12.65
C TYR A 298 -2.61 -14.19 -12.85
N THR A 299 -2.06 -13.04 -12.45
CA THR A 299 -0.63 -12.74 -12.61
C THR A 299 0.22 -13.67 -11.76
N TRP A 300 1.19 -14.31 -12.39
CA TRP A 300 2.29 -14.98 -11.71
C TRP A 300 3.39 -13.97 -11.41
N VAL A 301 3.78 -13.91 -10.15
CA VAL A 301 4.81 -12.99 -9.65
C VAL A 301 6.09 -13.78 -9.44
N GLU A 302 7.10 -13.45 -10.24
CA GLU A 302 8.43 -14.07 -10.22
C GLU A 302 9.48 -13.04 -10.66
N PRO A 303 10.78 -13.25 -10.38
CA PRO A 303 11.82 -12.37 -10.88
C PRO A 303 11.78 -12.27 -12.41
N LEU A 304 11.83 -11.03 -12.92
CA LEU A 304 11.80 -10.80 -14.37
C LEU A 304 13.05 -11.38 -15.02
N GLU A 305 12.88 -12.07 -16.15
CA GLU A 305 13.96 -12.75 -16.86
C GLU A 305 15.11 -11.80 -17.26
N GLU A 306 14.80 -10.55 -17.59
CA GLU A 306 15.77 -9.52 -17.94
C GLU A 306 16.68 -9.11 -16.76
N LEU A 307 16.26 -9.40 -15.53
CA LEU A 307 16.97 -9.03 -14.28
C LEU A 307 17.64 -10.25 -13.60
N VAL A 308 17.58 -11.40 -14.24
CA VAL A 308 18.17 -12.66 -13.75
C VAL A 308 19.30 -13.11 -14.68
N ASN A 309 20.41 -13.56 -14.11
CA ASN A 309 21.53 -14.16 -14.84
C ASN A 309 22.35 -15.06 -13.90
N ASP A 310 23.42 -15.68 -14.41
CA ASP A 310 24.26 -16.59 -13.63
C ASP A 310 24.90 -15.94 -12.38
N GLN A 311 25.14 -14.64 -12.41
CA GLN A 311 25.72 -13.86 -11.29
C GLN A 311 24.64 -13.35 -10.33
N ASN A 312 23.38 -13.27 -10.77
CA ASN A 312 22.22 -12.87 -9.99
C ASN A 312 21.04 -13.80 -10.29
N PRO A 313 21.09 -15.07 -9.84
CA PRO A 313 20.04 -16.04 -10.11
C PRO A 313 18.70 -15.65 -9.47
N ALA A 314 17.61 -16.23 -9.95
CA ALA A 314 16.27 -15.98 -9.42
C ALA A 314 16.21 -16.29 -7.92
N LYS A 315 15.84 -15.29 -7.11
CA LYS A 315 15.78 -15.38 -5.64
C LYS A 315 14.44 -15.85 -5.12
N TYR A 316 13.43 -15.91 -5.95
CA TYR A 316 12.07 -16.28 -5.57
C TYR A 316 11.51 -17.35 -6.50
N LYS A 317 10.70 -18.23 -5.94
CA LYS A 317 9.80 -19.12 -6.68
C LYS A 317 8.59 -18.32 -7.14
N PRO A 318 7.99 -18.66 -8.30
CA PRO A 318 6.74 -18.05 -8.76
C PRO A 318 5.61 -18.28 -7.76
N TYR A 319 4.74 -17.28 -7.60
CA TYR A 319 3.47 -17.41 -6.89
C TYR A 319 2.34 -16.68 -7.62
N ASN A 320 1.10 -17.16 -7.47
CA ASN A 320 -0.06 -16.50 -8.04
C ASN A 320 -0.49 -15.31 -7.17
N TRP A 321 -0.56 -14.12 -7.78
CA TRP A 321 -0.94 -12.89 -7.06
C TRP A 321 -2.32 -12.97 -6.45
N GLY A 322 -3.33 -13.44 -7.18
CA GLY A 322 -4.71 -13.46 -6.68
C GLY A 322 -4.87 -14.34 -5.44
N LYS A 323 -4.24 -15.52 -5.42
CA LYS A 323 -4.23 -16.42 -4.25
C LYS A 323 -3.50 -15.78 -3.08
N PHE A 324 -2.33 -15.18 -3.33
CA PHE A 324 -1.57 -14.46 -2.32
C PHE A 324 -2.37 -13.29 -1.71
N PHE A 325 -3.00 -12.47 -2.57
CA PHE A 325 -3.83 -11.35 -2.14
C PHE A 325 -5.05 -11.79 -1.32
N SER A 326 -5.75 -12.84 -1.75
CA SER A 326 -6.91 -13.38 -1.04
C SER A 326 -6.52 -13.93 0.34
N ALA A 327 -5.39 -14.65 0.44
CA ALA A 327 -4.84 -15.12 1.72
C ALA A 327 -4.49 -13.96 2.65
N ARG A 328 -3.83 -12.92 2.13
CA ARG A 328 -3.47 -11.72 2.89
C ARG A 328 -4.69 -10.95 3.38
N LYS A 329 -5.70 -10.73 2.53
CA LYS A 329 -6.94 -10.05 2.95
C LYS A 329 -7.67 -10.81 4.04
N ARG A 330 -7.73 -12.14 3.99
CA ARG A 330 -8.40 -12.95 5.01
C ARG A 330 -7.82 -12.74 6.41
N SER A 331 -6.52 -12.56 6.54
CA SER A 331 -5.87 -12.31 7.84
C SER A 331 -6.20 -10.95 8.46
N ASN A 332 -6.71 -10.00 7.69
CA ASN A 332 -7.09 -8.69 8.21
C ASN A 332 -8.48 -8.72 8.91
N PHE A 333 -9.27 -9.77 8.66
CA PHE A 333 -10.60 -9.92 9.27
C PHE A 333 -10.56 -10.55 10.65
N MET A 334 -9.61 -11.45 10.90
CA MET A 334 -9.54 -12.18 12.16
C MET A 334 -8.09 -12.42 12.58
N LYS A 335 -7.91 -12.62 13.87
CA LYS A 335 -6.63 -13.09 14.40
C LYS A 335 -6.37 -14.51 13.90
N LEU A 336 -5.17 -14.74 13.37
CA LEU A 336 -4.73 -16.07 12.92
C LEU A 336 -3.78 -16.68 13.94
N ASP A 337 -3.87 -18.01 14.10
CA ASP A 337 -2.94 -18.79 14.94
C ASP A 337 -1.60 -19.06 14.23
N VAL A 338 -1.54 -18.82 12.92
CA VAL A 338 -0.34 -18.99 12.09
C VAL A 338 0.10 -17.67 11.47
N GLU A 339 1.36 -17.54 11.16
CA GLU A 339 1.88 -16.37 10.44
C GLU A 339 1.25 -16.30 9.04
N ASN A 340 0.78 -15.10 8.67
CA ASN A 340 0.25 -14.85 7.33
C ASN A 340 1.31 -15.03 6.25
N VAL A 341 0.90 -15.46 5.05
CA VAL A 341 1.80 -15.64 3.90
C VAL A 341 2.57 -14.36 3.60
N GLN A 342 3.89 -14.51 3.37
CA GLN A 342 4.84 -13.44 3.07
C GLN A 342 5.69 -13.84 1.87
N ILE A 343 6.26 -12.88 1.14
CA ILE A 343 7.14 -13.20 0.00
C ILE A 343 8.41 -13.98 0.42
N GLN A 344 8.81 -13.89 1.69
CA GLN A 344 9.92 -14.67 2.23
C GLN A 344 9.69 -16.18 2.14
N HIS A 345 8.43 -16.65 2.18
CA HIS A 345 8.09 -18.07 2.03
C HIS A 345 8.36 -18.60 0.62
N PHE A 346 8.47 -17.70 -0.36
CA PHE A 346 8.79 -18.02 -1.75
C PHE A 346 10.28 -17.83 -2.08
N LYS A 347 11.13 -17.43 -1.12
CA LYS A 347 12.57 -17.33 -1.38
C LYS A 347 13.17 -18.69 -1.69
N ASN A 348 14.01 -18.73 -2.73
CA ASN A 348 14.85 -19.85 -3.01
C ASN A 348 15.88 -19.98 -1.88
N HIS A 349 15.98 -21.15 -1.26
CA HIS A 349 17.08 -21.45 -0.35
C HIS A 349 18.35 -21.56 -1.20
N THR A 350 19.21 -20.56 -1.13
CA THR A 350 20.59 -20.72 -1.60
C THR A 350 21.22 -21.81 -0.72
N SER A 351 21.36 -23.02 -1.25
CA SER A 351 22.27 -24.01 -0.66
C SER A 351 23.63 -23.35 -0.61
N LEU A 352 24.13 -23.09 0.60
CA LEU A 352 25.52 -22.72 0.79
C LEU A 352 26.36 -23.79 0.01
N PRO A 353 27.37 -23.38 -0.79
CA PRO A 353 28.25 -24.35 -1.39
C PRO A 353 28.85 -25.19 -0.25
N ASN A 354 28.67 -26.51 -0.32
CA ASN A 354 29.36 -27.42 0.54
C ASN A 354 30.84 -27.07 0.44
N THR A 355 31.39 -26.45 1.47
CA THR A 355 32.85 -26.41 1.67
C THR A 355 33.28 -27.81 2.03
N GLU A 356 33.74 -28.58 1.02
CA GLU A 356 34.59 -29.72 1.23
C GLU A 356 35.96 -29.28 1.74
#